data_f9d289d1842dd948aeb50f9159d5238f
#
_entry.id   f9d289d1842dd948aeb50f9159d5238f
#
_cell.length_a   1.000
_cell.length_b   1.000
_cell.length_c   1.000
_cell.angle_alpha   90.00
_cell.angle_beta   90.00
_cell.angle_gamma   90.00
#
_symmetry.space_group_name_H-M   'P 1'
#
loop_
_entity.id
_entity.type
_entity.pdbx_description
1 polymer ?
#
loop_
_entity_poly.entity_id
_entity_poly.type
_entity_poly.pdbx_seq_one_letter_code
_entity_poly.pdbx_strand_id
1 'polypeptide(L)'
;MKAPAFDYARATSVEGAVALLAEHGERAKVLSGGQSLMPAMNLRLLAPELIVDIGALDELRGIRRQGGMLSIGALTRHADLQNSAEIATHAPLLKEAVAHVAHPAIRNRGTIGGSLAHADPASELPACVIALDATIVVRGINGERRIPAEDFFIGIYETALSAGEIITAVEVPLPAANAVHFFSEFARRHGDYAIVGLAAQAVLDNKRLTDIRPVLFGVGAKAERVNAAALLNTDVTPAVLSESLKMMQDTLDPPEDQQASASMRRHLANVLLARCVAELLGRADLRAGGTA
;
A
#
# COMPACT_ATOMS: atom_id res chain seq x y z
N MET A 1 19.34 -20.95 1.74
CA MET A 1 19.87 -21.21 3.10
C MET A 1 18.71 -21.67 4.00
N LYS A 2 18.99 -22.25 5.16
CA LYS A 2 17.93 -22.59 6.14
C LYS A 2 17.74 -21.42 7.10
N ALA A 3 16.48 -21.19 7.50
CA ALA A 3 16.16 -20.27 8.57
C ALA A 3 16.89 -20.64 9.88
N PRO A 4 17.14 -19.68 10.78
CA PRO A 4 17.53 -19.95 12.15
C PRO A 4 16.53 -20.88 12.85
N ALA A 5 16.92 -21.50 13.98
CA ALA A 5 15.96 -22.22 14.81
C ALA A 5 14.95 -21.24 15.41
N PHE A 6 13.69 -21.65 15.49
CA PHE A 6 12.59 -20.88 16.09
C PHE A 6 11.55 -21.83 16.66
N ASP A 7 10.82 -21.37 17.64
CA ASP A 7 9.62 -22.02 18.13
C ASP A 7 8.41 -21.61 17.27
N TYR A 8 7.42 -22.50 17.20
CA TYR A 8 6.22 -22.29 16.39
C TYR A 8 4.96 -22.49 17.23
N ALA A 9 4.09 -21.50 17.21
CA ALA A 9 2.76 -21.57 17.80
C ALA A 9 1.70 -21.21 16.76
N ARG A 10 0.67 -22.07 16.64
CA ARG A 10 -0.49 -21.79 15.82
C ARG A 10 -1.60 -21.20 16.67
N ALA A 11 -1.96 -19.96 16.41
CA ALA A 11 -3.06 -19.30 17.10
C ALA A 11 -4.41 -19.88 16.67
N THR A 12 -5.33 -20.00 17.63
CA THR A 12 -6.71 -20.49 17.42
C THR A 12 -7.74 -19.36 17.54
N SER A 13 -7.32 -18.18 18.00
CA SER A 13 -8.13 -16.94 18.07
C SER A 13 -7.23 -15.72 17.97
N VAL A 14 -7.83 -14.56 17.69
CA VAL A 14 -7.13 -13.26 17.69
C VAL A 14 -6.56 -12.96 19.08
N GLU A 15 -7.34 -13.19 20.13
CA GLU A 15 -6.91 -12.99 21.52
C GLU A 15 -5.73 -13.89 21.89
N GLY A 16 -5.73 -15.15 21.44
CA GLY A 16 -4.61 -16.08 21.65
C GLY A 16 -3.34 -15.63 20.92
N ALA A 17 -3.45 -15.12 19.70
CA ALA A 17 -2.32 -14.56 18.97
C ALA A 17 -1.74 -13.33 19.68
N VAL A 18 -2.61 -12.41 20.11
CA VAL A 18 -2.22 -11.19 20.84
C VAL A 18 -1.54 -11.53 22.18
N ALA A 19 -2.07 -12.52 22.91
CA ALA A 19 -1.47 -12.96 24.18
C ALA A 19 -0.04 -13.50 23.98
N LEU A 20 0.18 -14.36 22.98
CA LEU A 20 1.52 -14.87 22.64
C LEU A 20 2.48 -13.75 22.24
N LEU A 21 2.01 -12.79 21.44
CA LEU A 21 2.84 -11.65 21.01
C LEU A 21 3.17 -10.72 22.18
N ALA A 22 2.22 -10.50 23.11
CA ALA A 22 2.44 -9.67 24.30
C ALA A 22 3.45 -10.32 25.25
N GLU A 23 3.43 -11.66 25.40
CA GLU A 23 4.36 -12.42 26.26
C GLU A 23 5.80 -12.37 25.70
N HIS A 24 5.96 -12.51 24.39
CA HIS A 24 7.27 -12.62 23.74
C HIS A 24 7.81 -11.29 23.22
N GLY A 25 6.97 -10.26 23.03
CA GLY A 25 7.35 -8.93 22.54
C GLY A 25 8.03 -9.01 21.16
N GLU A 26 9.10 -8.27 20.97
CA GLU A 26 9.82 -8.19 19.70
C GLU A 26 10.48 -9.50 19.26
N ARG A 27 10.64 -10.46 20.19
CA ARG A 27 11.19 -11.79 19.89
C ARG A 27 10.21 -12.68 19.11
N ALA A 28 8.92 -12.35 19.11
CA ALA A 28 7.93 -13.02 18.31
C ALA A 28 7.66 -12.28 16.99
N LYS A 29 7.34 -13.03 15.94
CA LYS A 29 6.87 -12.50 14.65
C LYS A 29 5.61 -13.22 14.18
N VAL A 30 4.71 -12.44 13.59
CA VAL A 30 3.45 -12.96 13.04
C VAL A 30 3.70 -13.62 11.69
N LEU A 31 3.21 -14.83 11.51
CA LEU A 31 3.17 -15.51 10.22
C LEU A 31 1.74 -15.43 9.66
N SER A 32 1.58 -14.63 8.62
CA SER A 32 0.38 -14.52 7.79
C SER A 32 0.60 -15.30 6.48
N GLY A 33 0.80 -14.62 5.35
CA GLY A 33 1.10 -15.26 4.06
C GLY A 33 2.51 -15.83 3.92
N GLY A 34 3.45 -15.40 4.75
CA GLY A 34 4.83 -15.87 4.81
C GLY A 34 5.71 -15.47 3.62
N GLN A 35 5.26 -14.58 2.74
CA GLN A 35 5.96 -14.30 1.48
C GLN A 35 7.12 -13.29 1.63
N SER A 36 7.16 -12.53 2.72
CA SER A 36 8.30 -11.68 3.11
C SER A 36 9.06 -12.27 4.30
N LEU A 37 8.34 -12.71 5.36
CA LEU A 37 8.96 -13.21 6.57
C LEU A 37 9.85 -14.44 6.32
N MET A 38 9.33 -15.45 5.62
CA MET A 38 10.10 -16.68 5.40
C MET A 38 11.34 -16.47 4.51
N PRO A 39 11.29 -15.71 3.40
CA PRO A 39 12.49 -15.31 2.68
C PRO A 39 13.52 -14.58 3.53
N ALA A 40 13.10 -13.61 4.34
CA ALA A 40 13.98 -12.85 5.23
C ALA A 40 14.67 -13.76 6.27
N MET A 41 13.93 -14.70 6.86
CA MET A 41 14.48 -15.71 7.77
C MET A 41 15.46 -16.66 7.06
N ASN A 42 15.16 -17.12 5.84
CA ASN A 42 16.05 -17.97 5.05
C ASN A 42 17.35 -17.26 4.69
N LEU A 43 17.31 -15.93 4.47
CA LEU A 43 18.49 -15.08 4.27
C LEU A 43 19.18 -14.68 5.58
N ARG A 44 18.60 -15.05 6.74
CA ARG A 44 19.07 -14.69 8.09
C ARG A 44 19.08 -13.19 8.38
N LEU A 45 18.22 -12.45 7.70
CA LEU A 45 17.96 -11.03 7.99
C LEU A 45 17.07 -10.88 9.20
N LEU A 46 16.27 -11.89 9.53
CA LEU A 46 15.43 -11.99 10.73
C LEU A 46 15.66 -13.32 11.42
N ALA A 47 15.69 -13.29 12.76
CA ALA A 47 15.88 -14.47 13.62
C ALA A 47 14.97 -14.41 14.86
N PRO A 48 13.63 -14.43 14.68
CA PRO A 48 12.71 -14.44 15.81
C PRO A 48 12.85 -15.73 16.61
N GLU A 49 12.58 -15.65 17.91
CA GLU A 49 12.52 -16.84 18.78
C GLU A 49 11.22 -17.61 18.58
N LEU A 50 10.10 -16.89 18.36
CA LEU A 50 8.77 -17.47 18.18
C LEU A 50 8.12 -16.98 16.88
N ILE A 51 7.54 -17.91 16.13
CA ILE A 51 6.62 -17.63 15.03
C ILE A 51 5.19 -17.91 15.48
N VAL A 52 4.34 -16.87 15.45
CA VAL A 52 2.91 -16.97 15.75
C VAL A 52 2.14 -17.05 14.43
N ASP A 53 1.71 -18.23 14.06
CA ASP A 53 0.93 -18.48 12.83
C ASP A 53 -0.54 -18.13 13.05
N ILE A 54 -1.01 -17.10 12.34
CA ILE A 54 -2.41 -16.66 12.34
C ILE A 54 -3.19 -17.16 11.11
N GLY A 55 -2.57 -17.94 10.25
CA GLY A 55 -3.14 -18.38 8.96
C GLY A 55 -4.44 -19.17 9.05
N ALA A 56 -4.81 -19.68 10.24
CA ALA A 56 -6.07 -20.40 10.48
C ALA A 56 -7.20 -19.53 11.04
N LEU A 57 -6.98 -18.24 11.28
CA LEU A 57 -7.98 -17.35 11.84
C LEU A 57 -8.95 -16.88 10.74
N ASP A 58 -10.02 -17.63 10.52
CA ASP A 58 -10.98 -17.33 9.45
C ASP A 58 -11.74 -16.01 9.69
N GLU A 59 -11.85 -15.55 10.92
CA GLU A 59 -12.41 -14.25 11.28
C GLU A 59 -11.64 -13.06 10.69
N LEU A 60 -10.35 -13.24 10.39
CA LEU A 60 -9.50 -12.24 9.74
C LEU A 60 -9.58 -12.28 8.20
N ARG A 61 -10.53 -13.02 7.62
CA ARG A 61 -10.70 -13.17 6.17
C ARG A 61 -11.96 -12.50 5.66
N GLY A 62 -11.95 -12.28 4.36
CA GLY A 62 -13.13 -11.87 3.62
C GLY A 62 -13.24 -10.38 3.42
N ILE A 63 -14.21 -10.01 2.58
CA ILE A 63 -14.46 -8.64 2.13
C ILE A 63 -15.94 -8.39 2.34
N ARG A 64 -16.29 -7.35 3.09
CA ARG A 64 -17.68 -7.07 3.48
C ARG A 64 -17.94 -5.57 3.45
N ARG A 65 -19.13 -5.15 3.02
CA ARG A 65 -19.61 -3.77 3.16
C ARG A 65 -20.31 -3.62 4.51
N GLN A 66 -19.90 -2.61 5.27
CA GLN A 66 -20.50 -2.28 6.55
C GLN A 66 -20.36 -0.79 6.85
N GLY A 67 -21.45 -0.12 7.23
CA GLY A 67 -21.39 1.26 7.71
C GLY A 67 -20.79 2.29 6.76
N GLY A 68 -20.98 2.16 5.43
CA GLY A 68 -20.38 3.06 4.45
C GLY A 68 -18.91 2.76 4.12
N MET A 69 -18.37 1.65 4.64
CA MET A 69 -17.00 1.22 4.43
C MET A 69 -16.97 -0.16 3.75
N LEU A 70 -15.90 -0.44 3.03
CA LEU A 70 -15.51 -1.77 2.59
C LEU A 70 -14.48 -2.30 3.59
N SER A 71 -14.88 -3.25 4.42
CA SER A 71 -13.99 -3.90 5.38
C SER A 71 -13.34 -5.12 4.75
N ILE A 72 -12.01 -5.16 4.75
CA ILE A 72 -11.17 -6.19 4.15
C ILE A 72 -10.37 -6.84 5.30
N GLY A 73 -10.65 -8.08 5.61
CA GLY A 73 -9.93 -8.81 6.66
C GLY A 73 -8.44 -8.95 6.34
N ALA A 74 -7.57 -8.84 7.34
CA ALA A 74 -6.11 -8.80 7.17
C ALA A 74 -5.53 -10.04 6.48
N LEU A 75 -6.17 -11.21 6.63
CA LEU A 75 -5.78 -12.47 5.97
C LEU A 75 -6.39 -12.65 4.57
N THR A 76 -7.11 -11.66 4.02
CA THR A 76 -7.57 -11.69 2.64
C THR A 76 -6.35 -11.73 1.70
N ARG A 77 -6.29 -12.76 0.87
CA ARG A 77 -5.16 -12.98 -0.04
C ARG A 77 -5.16 -11.97 -1.18
N HIS A 78 -4.00 -11.68 -1.72
CA HIS A 78 -3.88 -10.84 -2.92
C HIS A 78 -4.71 -11.41 -4.09
N ALA A 79 -4.73 -12.73 -4.27
CA ALA A 79 -5.56 -13.37 -5.28
C ALA A 79 -7.07 -13.16 -5.04
N ASP A 80 -7.51 -13.11 -3.77
CA ASP A 80 -8.90 -12.84 -3.41
C ASP A 80 -9.27 -11.38 -3.72
N LEU A 81 -8.36 -10.42 -3.44
CA LEU A 81 -8.54 -9.02 -3.83
C LEU A 81 -8.69 -8.87 -5.34
N GLN A 82 -7.82 -9.54 -6.10
CA GLN A 82 -7.82 -9.48 -7.57
C GLN A 82 -9.13 -10.01 -8.19
N ASN A 83 -9.73 -11.02 -7.59
CA ASN A 83 -10.90 -11.72 -8.12
C ASN A 83 -12.24 -11.27 -7.50
N SER A 84 -12.21 -10.40 -6.50
CA SER A 84 -13.42 -9.94 -5.80
C SER A 84 -14.24 -8.94 -6.63
N ALA A 85 -15.55 -9.20 -6.75
CA ALA A 85 -16.49 -8.25 -7.33
C ALA A 85 -16.67 -7.00 -6.45
N GLU A 86 -16.64 -7.16 -5.12
CA GLU A 86 -16.73 -6.04 -4.17
C GLU A 86 -15.53 -5.10 -4.32
N ILE A 87 -14.31 -5.64 -4.46
CA ILE A 87 -13.10 -4.84 -4.72
C ILE A 87 -13.21 -4.17 -6.10
N ALA A 88 -13.65 -4.88 -7.14
CA ALA A 88 -13.80 -4.32 -8.47
C ALA A 88 -14.77 -3.14 -8.52
N THR A 89 -15.80 -3.17 -7.67
CA THR A 89 -16.85 -2.14 -7.62
C THR A 89 -16.49 -0.97 -6.71
N HIS A 90 -15.88 -1.26 -5.54
CA HIS A 90 -15.77 -0.27 -4.47
C HIS A 90 -14.34 0.17 -4.16
N ALA A 91 -13.34 -0.59 -4.60
CA ALA A 91 -11.92 -0.23 -4.45
C ALA A 91 -11.11 -0.70 -5.67
N PRO A 92 -11.50 -0.30 -6.91
CA PRO A 92 -10.88 -0.79 -8.14
C PRO A 92 -9.37 -0.50 -8.20
N LEU A 93 -8.89 0.54 -7.53
CA LEU A 93 -7.48 0.83 -7.38
C LEU A 93 -6.70 -0.35 -6.75
N LEU A 94 -7.24 -1.01 -5.72
CA LEU A 94 -6.62 -2.19 -5.12
C LEU A 94 -6.57 -3.37 -6.09
N LYS A 95 -7.61 -3.55 -6.92
CA LYS A 95 -7.64 -4.61 -7.92
C LYS A 95 -6.57 -4.42 -8.99
N GLU A 96 -6.39 -3.19 -9.45
CA GLU A 96 -5.38 -2.85 -10.45
C GLU A 96 -3.98 -3.05 -9.87
N ALA A 97 -3.70 -2.45 -8.72
CA ALA A 97 -2.39 -2.53 -8.07
C ALA A 97 -1.97 -3.96 -7.73
N VAL A 98 -2.88 -4.77 -7.21
CA VAL A 98 -2.55 -6.14 -6.79
C VAL A 98 -2.12 -7.03 -7.98
N ALA A 99 -2.51 -6.70 -9.21
CA ALA A 99 -2.06 -7.42 -10.41
C ALA A 99 -0.54 -7.25 -10.65
N HIS A 100 0.05 -6.18 -10.16
CA HIS A 100 1.49 -5.89 -10.23
C HIS A 100 2.28 -6.57 -9.12
N VAL A 101 1.66 -6.89 -7.99
CA VAL A 101 2.33 -7.56 -6.86
C VAL A 101 2.87 -8.91 -7.29
N ALA A 102 4.18 -9.02 -7.45
CA ALA A 102 4.92 -10.27 -7.68
C ALA A 102 4.25 -11.24 -8.71
N HIS A 103 4.25 -12.54 -8.42
CA HIS A 103 3.74 -13.59 -9.29
C HIS A 103 2.51 -14.27 -8.68
N PRO A 104 1.68 -14.98 -9.48
CA PRO A 104 0.49 -15.66 -8.98
C PRO A 104 0.74 -16.57 -7.78
N ALA A 105 1.88 -17.27 -7.74
CA ALA A 105 2.26 -18.13 -6.61
C ALA A 105 2.39 -17.33 -5.30
N ILE A 106 2.92 -16.11 -5.36
CA ILE A 106 3.04 -15.20 -4.22
C ILE A 106 1.67 -14.65 -3.85
N ARG A 107 0.87 -14.19 -4.84
CA ARG A 107 -0.48 -13.64 -4.60
C ARG A 107 -1.46 -14.65 -4.01
N ASN A 108 -1.29 -15.95 -4.29
CA ASN A 108 -2.10 -17.01 -3.69
C ASN A 108 -1.83 -17.23 -2.20
N ARG A 109 -0.76 -16.67 -1.65
CA ARG A 109 -0.38 -16.81 -0.24
C ARG A 109 -0.28 -15.46 0.48
N GLY A 110 0.29 -14.44 -0.16
CA GLY A 110 0.40 -13.09 0.36
C GLY A 110 -0.96 -12.51 0.72
N THR A 111 -1.02 -11.72 1.79
CA THR A 111 -2.24 -11.15 2.34
C THR A 111 -2.12 -9.63 2.42
N ILE A 112 -3.24 -8.92 2.37
CA ILE A 112 -3.24 -7.46 2.50
C ILE A 112 -2.61 -7.02 3.83
N GLY A 113 -3.01 -7.59 4.96
CA GLY A 113 -2.44 -7.26 6.27
C GLY A 113 -0.94 -7.56 6.36
N GLY A 114 -0.49 -8.65 5.73
CA GLY A 114 0.94 -8.99 5.67
C GLY A 114 1.76 -7.97 4.88
N SER A 115 1.25 -7.47 3.74
CA SER A 115 1.90 -6.42 2.96
C SER A 115 1.97 -5.10 3.71
N LEU A 116 0.89 -4.69 4.38
CA LEU A 116 0.87 -3.46 5.15
C LEU A 116 1.78 -3.53 6.38
N ALA A 117 1.77 -4.66 7.11
CA ALA A 117 2.66 -4.85 8.26
C ALA A 117 4.14 -4.92 7.86
N HIS A 118 4.43 -5.37 6.64
CA HIS A 118 5.81 -5.39 6.12
C HIS A 118 6.32 -4.00 5.75
N ALA A 119 5.44 -3.11 5.31
CA ALA A 119 5.71 -1.71 5.00
C ALA A 119 6.93 -1.48 4.10
N ASP A 120 7.07 -2.29 3.04
CA ASP A 120 8.13 -2.06 2.04
C ASP A 120 7.85 -0.75 1.28
N PRO A 121 8.81 0.20 1.24
CA PRO A 121 8.64 1.49 0.56
C PRO A 121 8.35 1.39 -0.94
N ALA A 122 8.70 0.28 -1.56
CA ALA A 122 8.48 0.04 -3.01
C ALA A 122 7.23 -0.81 -3.27
N SER A 123 6.40 -1.06 -2.23
CA SER A 123 5.20 -1.89 -2.35
C SER A 123 3.98 -1.07 -2.75
N GLU A 124 3.12 -1.69 -3.54
CA GLU A 124 1.94 -1.10 -4.18
C GLU A 124 0.79 -0.84 -3.17
N LEU A 125 0.50 -1.82 -2.29
CA LEU A 125 -0.68 -1.76 -1.41
C LEU A 125 -0.61 -0.67 -0.34
N PRO A 126 0.55 -0.34 0.30
CA PRO A 126 0.67 0.82 1.16
C PRO A 126 0.24 2.13 0.49
N ALA A 127 0.69 2.38 -0.75
CA ALA A 127 0.31 3.57 -1.51
C ALA A 127 -1.20 3.59 -1.81
N CYS A 128 -1.78 2.44 -2.17
CA CYS A 128 -3.20 2.34 -2.46
C CYS A 128 -4.07 2.64 -1.24
N VAL A 129 -3.75 2.10 -0.06
CA VAL A 129 -4.56 2.34 1.15
C VAL A 129 -4.47 3.79 1.62
N ILE A 130 -3.32 4.47 1.42
CA ILE A 130 -3.19 5.91 1.65
C ILE A 130 -4.04 6.70 0.64
N ALA A 131 -3.96 6.39 -0.66
CA ALA A 131 -4.73 7.08 -1.71
C ALA A 131 -6.25 6.91 -1.51
N LEU A 132 -6.68 5.82 -0.91
CA LEU A 132 -8.08 5.49 -0.61
C LEU A 132 -8.56 6.06 0.73
N ASP A 133 -7.73 6.81 1.49
CA ASP A 133 -8.03 7.26 2.86
C ASP A 133 -8.50 6.11 3.77
N ALA A 134 -7.87 4.96 3.63
CA ALA A 134 -8.24 3.77 4.39
C ALA A 134 -7.84 3.92 5.87
N THR A 135 -8.49 3.13 6.70
CA THR A 135 -8.18 2.98 8.12
C THR A 135 -7.67 1.57 8.37
N ILE A 136 -6.53 1.45 9.04
CA ILE A 136 -5.96 0.18 9.45
C ILE A 136 -6.49 -0.15 10.85
N VAL A 137 -7.20 -1.27 10.97
CA VAL A 137 -7.73 -1.76 12.25
C VAL A 137 -6.72 -2.72 12.85
N VAL A 138 -6.30 -2.43 14.06
CA VAL A 138 -5.32 -3.23 14.79
C VAL A 138 -5.88 -3.70 16.13
N ARG A 139 -5.42 -4.85 16.60
CA ARG A 139 -5.83 -5.44 17.87
C ARG A 139 -4.59 -5.78 18.70
N GLY A 140 -4.58 -5.32 19.93
CA GLY A 140 -3.59 -5.64 20.95
C GLY A 140 -4.25 -6.01 22.27
N ILE A 141 -3.43 -6.25 23.30
CA ILE A 141 -3.90 -6.63 24.64
C ILE A 141 -4.85 -5.58 25.26
N ASN A 142 -4.67 -4.31 24.90
CA ASN A 142 -5.49 -3.19 25.37
C ASN A 142 -6.76 -2.96 24.54
N GLY A 143 -7.08 -3.84 23.59
CA GLY A 143 -8.25 -3.72 22.74
C GLY A 143 -7.91 -3.34 21.29
N GLU A 144 -8.89 -2.79 20.61
CA GLU A 144 -8.83 -2.38 19.20
C GLU A 144 -8.48 -0.89 19.10
N ARG A 145 -7.67 -0.53 18.10
CA ARG A 145 -7.48 0.86 17.67
C ARG A 145 -7.53 0.96 16.16
N ARG A 146 -7.91 2.14 15.69
CA ARG A 146 -8.04 2.51 14.29
C ARG A 146 -7.00 3.56 13.94
N ILE A 147 -6.18 3.30 12.93
CA ILE A 147 -5.09 4.17 12.53
C ILE A 147 -5.32 4.57 11.07
N PRO A 148 -5.43 5.88 10.73
CA PRO A 148 -5.45 6.31 9.34
C PRO A 148 -4.24 5.74 8.59
N ALA A 149 -4.44 5.30 7.34
CA ALA A 149 -3.36 4.68 6.57
C ALA A 149 -2.17 5.63 6.37
N GLU A 150 -2.40 6.93 6.31
CA GLU A 150 -1.36 7.97 6.19
C GLU A 150 -0.44 8.00 7.42
N ASP A 151 -1.00 7.74 8.61
CA ASP A 151 -0.26 7.72 9.89
C ASP A 151 0.32 6.35 10.22
N PHE A 152 -0.07 5.32 9.47
CA PHE A 152 0.32 3.94 9.77
C PHE A 152 1.76 3.62 9.36
N PHE A 153 2.24 4.15 8.23
CA PHE A 153 3.59 3.93 7.74
C PHE A 153 4.52 5.01 8.26
N ILE A 154 5.55 4.63 9.02
CA ILE A 154 6.47 5.56 9.70
C ILE A 154 7.79 5.69 8.92
N GLY A 155 8.35 4.58 8.46
CA GLY A 155 9.64 4.54 7.79
C GLY A 155 9.88 3.23 7.05
N ILE A 156 11.13 2.96 6.72
CA ILE A 156 11.55 1.76 5.99
C ILE A 156 11.27 0.52 6.85
N TYR A 157 10.30 -0.31 6.42
CA TYR A 157 9.84 -1.49 7.16
C TYR A 157 9.34 -1.17 8.58
N GLU A 158 8.87 0.07 8.79
CA GLU A 158 8.40 0.56 10.08
C GLU A 158 6.96 1.06 10.01
N THR A 159 6.16 0.62 10.97
CA THR A 159 4.73 0.95 11.09
C THR A 159 4.38 1.43 12.48
N ALA A 160 3.18 2.00 12.64
CA ALA A 160 2.60 2.39 13.92
C ALA A 160 2.08 1.19 14.75
N LEU A 161 2.37 -0.05 14.37
CA LEU A 161 2.08 -1.23 15.20
C LEU A 161 2.96 -1.21 16.44
N SER A 162 2.33 -1.32 17.60
CA SER A 162 3.04 -1.58 18.85
C SER A 162 3.40 -3.08 18.96
N ALA A 163 4.43 -3.37 19.77
CA ALA A 163 4.72 -4.76 20.09
C ALA A 163 3.48 -5.46 20.69
N GLY A 164 3.16 -6.62 20.16
CA GLY A 164 1.95 -7.37 20.59
C GLY A 164 0.66 -7.01 19.84
N GLU A 165 0.72 -6.13 18.83
CA GLU A 165 -0.45 -5.84 17.98
C GLU A 165 -0.42 -6.61 16.67
N ILE A 166 -1.62 -6.91 16.16
CA ILE A 166 -1.84 -7.46 14.83
C ILE A 166 -2.84 -6.62 14.05
N ILE A 167 -2.67 -6.53 12.73
CA ILE A 167 -3.69 -5.98 11.84
C ILE A 167 -4.83 -7.00 11.75
N THR A 168 -6.07 -6.55 11.97
CA THR A 168 -7.27 -7.38 11.85
C THR A 168 -8.07 -7.08 10.59
N ALA A 169 -8.12 -5.81 10.17
CA ALA A 169 -8.81 -5.40 8.95
C ALA A 169 -8.22 -4.12 8.36
N VAL A 170 -8.60 -3.86 7.11
CA VAL A 170 -8.44 -2.58 6.41
C VAL A 170 -9.83 -2.09 6.03
N GLU A 171 -10.20 -0.92 6.51
CA GLU A 171 -11.48 -0.28 6.22
C GLU A 171 -11.27 0.82 5.16
N VAL A 172 -11.88 0.64 3.99
CA VAL A 172 -11.80 1.56 2.86
C VAL A 172 -13.13 2.29 2.73
N PRO A 173 -13.18 3.63 2.73
CA PRO A 173 -14.40 4.37 2.46
C PRO A 173 -15.00 4.01 1.10
N LEU A 174 -16.32 3.85 1.02
CA LEU A 174 -16.96 3.64 -0.27
C LEU A 174 -16.75 4.88 -1.16
N PRO A 175 -16.39 4.69 -2.44
CA PRO A 175 -16.07 5.79 -3.32
C PRO A 175 -17.31 6.66 -3.62
N ALA A 176 -17.10 7.95 -3.88
CA ALA A 176 -18.13 8.81 -4.46
C ALA A 176 -18.54 8.29 -5.85
N ALA A 177 -19.76 8.61 -6.30
CA ALA A 177 -20.30 8.11 -7.57
C ALA A 177 -19.45 8.51 -8.81
N ASN A 178 -18.74 9.63 -8.72
CA ASN A 178 -17.87 10.17 -9.76
C ASN A 178 -16.37 10.03 -9.41
N ALA A 179 -16.04 9.12 -8.49
CA ALA A 179 -14.65 8.78 -8.18
C ALA A 179 -14.01 8.03 -9.35
N VAL A 180 -12.78 8.40 -9.63
CA VAL A 180 -11.89 7.77 -10.62
C VAL A 180 -10.57 7.42 -9.94
N HIS A 181 -9.81 6.52 -10.54
CA HIS A 181 -8.54 6.07 -9.98
C HIS A 181 -7.49 5.96 -11.06
N PHE A 182 -6.24 5.92 -10.64
CA PHE A 182 -5.08 5.68 -11.48
C PHE A 182 -4.05 4.86 -10.71
N PHE A 183 -3.47 3.89 -11.40
CA PHE A 183 -2.31 3.15 -10.93
C PHE A 183 -1.32 2.97 -12.06
N SER A 184 -0.07 3.23 -11.80
CA SER A 184 1.02 2.88 -12.72
C SER A 184 2.35 2.83 -11.97
N GLU A 185 3.24 1.97 -12.43
CA GLU A 185 4.59 1.84 -11.89
C GLU A 185 5.61 1.60 -12.99
N PHE A 186 6.85 1.93 -12.69
CA PHE A 186 8.03 1.53 -13.44
C PHE A 186 8.79 0.47 -12.66
N ALA A 187 8.91 -0.71 -13.21
CA ALA A 187 9.71 -1.80 -12.69
C ALA A 187 10.59 -2.38 -13.82
N ARG A 188 11.64 -3.12 -13.48
CA ARG A 188 12.47 -3.76 -14.51
C ARG A 188 11.73 -4.84 -15.27
N ARG A 189 10.87 -5.58 -14.57
CA ARG A 189 10.03 -6.64 -15.10
C ARG A 189 8.69 -6.61 -14.39
N HIS A 190 7.66 -7.11 -15.00
CA HIS A 190 6.38 -7.30 -14.34
C HIS A 190 6.53 -8.21 -13.12
N GLY A 191 6.11 -7.74 -11.96
CA GLY A 191 6.21 -8.44 -10.68
C GLY A 191 7.51 -8.23 -9.91
N ASP A 192 8.47 -7.44 -10.43
CA ASP A 192 9.58 -6.90 -9.64
C ASP A 192 9.08 -5.72 -8.80
N TYR A 193 9.80 -5.40 -7.72
CA TYR A 193 9.57 -4.18 -6.97
C TYR A 193 9.65 -2.94 -7.85
N ALA A 194 8.77 -1.98 -7.60
CA ALA A 194 8.75 -0.74 -8.34
C ALA A 194 10.04 0.07 -8.14
N ILE A 195 10.56 0.63 -9.22
CA ILE A 195 11.55 1.70 -9.14
C ILE A 195 10.84 2.96 -8.64
N VAL A 196 9.73 3.32 -9.26
CA VAL A 196 8.79 4.37 -8.84
C VAL A 196 7.40 3.95 -9.26
N GLY A 197 6.42 4.12 -8.38
CA GLY A 197 5.02 3.94 -8.71
C GLY A 197 4.16 5.06 -8.16
N LEU A 198 2.95 5.17 -8.70
CA LEU A 198 1.94 6.13 -8.30
C LEU A 198 0.57 5.47 -8.26
N ALA A 199 -0.09 5.59 -7.11
CA ALA A 199 -1.48 5.25 -6.90
C ALA A 199 -2.27 6.55 -6.65
N ALA A 200 -3.44 6.71 -7.26
CA ALA A 200 -4.27 7.88 -7.02
C ALA A 200 -5.75 7.54 -7.03
N GLN A 201 -6.51 8.20 -6.16
CA GLN A 201 -7.97 8.33 -6.27
C GLN A 201 -8.31 9.80 -6.43
N ALA A 202 -9.30 10.09 -7.27
CA ALA A 202 -9.76 11.44 -7.53
C ALA A 202 -11.27 11.49 -7.66
N VAL A 203 -11.82 12.69 -7.56
CA VAL A 203 -13.25 12.98 -7.80
C VAL A 203 -13.33 14.02 -8.91
N LEU A 204 -14.15 13.74 -9.92
CA LEU A 204 -14.36 14.64 -11.06
C LEU A 204 -15.74 15.29 -10.97
N ASP A 205 -15.78 16.60 -11.17
CA ASP A 205 -17.02 17.32 -11.48
C ASP A 205 -16.80 18.14 -12.76
N ASN A 206 -17.66 17.93 -13.78
CA ASN A 206 -17.60 18.63 -15.06
C ASN A 206 -16.18 18.65 -15.68
N LYS A 207 -15.47 17.52 -15.65
CA LYS A 207 -14.08 17.34 -16.12
C LYS A 207 -13.03 18.16 -15.33
N ARG A 208 -13.36 18.60 -14.12
CA ARG A 208 -12.41 19.22 -13.20
C ARG A 208 -12.16 18.30 -12.03
N LEU A 209 -10.94 18.30 -11.52
CA LEU A 209 -10.60 17.62 -10.29
C LEU A 209 -11.14 18.42 -9.10
N THR A 210 -12.07 17.87 -8.36
CA THR A 210 -12.57 18.45 -7.09
C THR A 210 -11.87 17.86 -5.89
N ASP A 211 -11.32 16.66 -6.05
CA ASP A 211 -10.42 15.98 -5.12
C ASP A 211 -9.42 15.14 -5.90
N ILE A 212 -8.19 15.05 -5.42
CA ILE A 212 -7.16 14.12 -5.93
C ILE A 212 -6.17 13.79 -4.82
N ARG A 213 -5.88 12.51 -4.66
CA ARG A 213 -4.98 11.95 -3.65
C ARG A 213 -3.90 11.10 -4.30
N PRO A 214 -2.91 11.72 -4.95
CA PRO A 214 -1.81 10.98 -5.55
C PRO A 214 -0.80 10.58 -4.46
N VAL A 215 -0.39 9.32 -4.48
CA VAL A 215 0.57 8.73 -3.55
C VAL A 215 1.67 8.07 -4.34
N LEU A 216 2.89 8.53 -4.15
CA LEU A 216 4.10 7.95 -4.75
C LEU A 216 4.68 6.87 -3.84
N PHE A 217 5.30 5.86 -4.43
CA PHE A 217 6.07 4.84 -3.74
C PHE A 217 7.37 4.53 -4.50
N GLY A 218 8.39 4.01 -3.79
CA GLY A 218 9.73 3.86 -4.32
C GLY A 218 10.54 5.16 -4.39
N VAL A 219 10.06 6.25 -3.78
CA VAL A 219 10.70 7.58 -3.82
C VAL A 219 11.13 8.10 -2.45
N GLY A 220 10.98 7.34 -1.40
CA GLY A 220 11.32 7.74 -0.04
C GLY A 220 11.35 6.55 0.91
N ALA A 221 11.36 6.81 2.20
CA ALA A 221 11.35 5.79 3.25
C ALA A 221 10.01 5.05 3.37
N LYS A 222 8.95 5.61 2.79
CA LYS A 222 7.58 5.07 2.78
C LYS A 222 6.83 5.58 1.55
N ALA A 223 5.61 5.09 1.31
CA ALA A 223 4.69 5.69 0.36
C ALA A 223 4.25 7.08 0.86
N GLU A 224 4.29 8.09 0.00
CA GLU A 224 4.07 9.50 0.36
C GLU A 224 2.99 10.14 -0.50
N ARG A 225 2.05 10.83 0.16
CA ARG A 225 1.04 11.64 -0.51
C ARG A 225 1.68 12.90 -1.09
N VAL A 226 1.40 13.15 -2.35
CA VAL A 226 1.89 14.33 -3.07
C VAL A 226 0.90 15.48 -2.90
N ASN A 227 1.41 16.68 -2.66
CA ASN A 227 0.56 17.88 -2.67
C ASN A 227 0.15 18.20 -4.11
N ALA A 228 -1.14 18.09 -4.39
CA ALA A 228 -1.75 18.34 -5.69
C ALA A 228 -2.81 19.46 -5.64
N ALA A 229 -2.78 20.31 -4.61
CA ALA A 229 -3.79 21.36 -4.40
C ALA A 229 -3.93 22.32 -5.58
N ALA A 230 -2.84 22.61 -6.30
CA ALA A 230 -2.85 23.47 -7.48
C ALA A 230 -3.67 22.90 -8.66
N LEU A 231 -3.96 21.59 -8.65
CA LEU A 231 -4.74 20.93 -9.69
C LEU A 231 -6.27 20.98 -9.40
N LEU A 232 -6.67 21.39 -8.19
CA LEU A 232 -8.06 21.32 -7.76
C LEU A 232 -8.88 22.53 -8.25
N ASN A 233 -10.11 22.25 -8.69
CA ASN A 233 -11.12 23.23 -9.08
C ASN A 233 -10.66 24.24 -10.15
N THR A 234 -9.65 23.86 -10.95
CA THR A 234 -9.07 24.69 -12.00
C THR A 234 -9.15 24.01 -13.36
N ASP A 235 -8.96 24.76 -14.43
CA ASP A 235 -8.64 24.21 -15.74
C ASP A 235 -7.15 23.87 -15.77
N VAL A 236 -6.84 22.60 -15.75
CA VAL A 236 -5.45 22.12 -15.70
C VAL A 236 -4.80 22.35 -17.07
N THR A 237 -4.09 23.46 -17.19
CA THR A 237 -3.24 23.75 -18.35
C THR A 237 -1.86 23.10 -18.19
N PRO A 238 -1.05 22.99 -19.27
CA PRO A 238 0.33 22.54 -19.16
C PRO A 238 1.17 23.35 -18.16
N ALA A 239 0.89 24.67 -18.03
CA ALA A 239 1.59 25.53 -17.07
C ALA A 239 1.23 25.19 -15.62
N VAL A 240 -0.05 24.99 -15.30
CA VAL A 240 -0.51 24.56 -13.97
C VAL A 240 0.06 23.18 -13.61
N LEU A 241 0.08 22.25 -14.57
CA LEU A 241 0.68 20.94 -14.35
C LEU A 241 2.19 21.05 -14.09
N SER A 242 2.91 21.86 -14.89
CA SER A 242 4.36 22.06 -14.73
C SER A 242 4.71 22.63 -13.35
N GLU A 243 3.91 23.57 -12.83
CA GLU A 243 4.07 24.10 -11.48
C GLU A 243 3.85 23.03 -10.41
N SER A 244 2.80 22.21 -10.52
CA SER A 244 2.54 21.09 -9.61
C SER A 244 3.67 20.05 -9.62
N LEU A 245 4.22 19.72 -10.79
CA LEU A 245 5.35 18.81 -10.94
C LEU A 245 6.61 19.37 -10.26
N LYS A 246 6.88 20.67 -10.40
CA LYS A 246 8.01 21.32 -9.73
C LYS A 246 7.86 21.30 -8.22
N MET A 247 6.68 21.67 -7.69
CA MET A 247 6.41 21.61 -6.24
C MET A 247 6.62 20.22 -5.69
N MET A 248 6.17 19.17 -6.39
CA MET A 248 6.40 17.79 -6.01
C MET A 248 7.90 17.45 -5.98
N GLN A 249 8.65 17.80 -7.04
CA GLN A 249 10.09 17.52 -7.10
C GLN A 249 10.87 18.13 -5.94
N ASP A 250 10.50 19.34 -5.52
CA ASP A 250 11.16 20.06 -4.44
C ASP A 250 10.98 19.38 -3.07
N THR A 251 9.98 18.49 -2.92
CA THR A 251 9.70 17.75 -1.69
C THR A 251 10.26 16.33 -1.69
N LEU A 252 10.60 15.75 -2.85
CA LEU A 252 11.06 14.36 -2.95
C LEU A 252 12.56 14.23 -2.65
N ASP A 253 12.89 13.29 -1.78
CA ASP A 253 14.28 12.88 -1.50
C ASP A 253 14.46 11.36 -1.72
N PRO A 254 14.39 10.92 -3.00
CA PRO A 254 14.45 9.50 -3.32
C PRO A 254 15.85 8.92 -3.11
N PRO A 255 15.93 7.64 -2.70
CA PRO A 255 17.19 6.95 -2.55
C PRO A 255 17.87 6.74 -3.91
N GLU A 256 19.19 6.61 -3.88
CA GLU A 256 20.00 6.12 -4.98
C GLU A 256 20.42 4.68 -4.71
N ASP A 257 20.24 3.79 -5.69
CA ASP A 257 20.62 2.39 -5.59
C ASP A 257 21.02 1.81 -6.96
N GLN A 258 21.22 0.48 -7.03
CA GLN A 258 21.56 -0.21 -8.27
C GLN A 258 20.45 -0.18 -9.34
N GLN A 259 19.22 0.16 -8.98
CA GLN A 259 18.09 0.19 -9.90
C GLN A 259 17.99 1.53 -10.61
N ALA A 260 18.13 2.64 -9.87
CA ALA A 260 18.02 3.98 -10.41
C ALA A 260 18.72 5.02 -9.51
N SER A 261 19.21 6.10 -10.13
CA SER A 261 19.68 7.29 -9.42
C SER A 261 18.50 8.06 -8.83
N ALA A 262 18.77 8.90 -7.83
CA ALA A 262 17.79 9.82 -7.26
C ALA A 262 17.17 10.76 -8.32
N SER A 263 17.97 11.24 -9.27
CA SER A 263 17.50 12.08 -10.37
C SER A 263 16.55 11.34 -11.31
N MET A 264 16.85 10.07 -11.62
CA MET A 264 15.97 9.22 -12.42
C MET A 264 14.63 8.98 -11.72
N ARG A 265 14.63 8.69 -10.41
CA ARG A 265 13.39 8.50 -9.65
C ARG A 265 12.53 9.76 -9.62
N ARG A 266 13.13 10.96 -9.44
CA ARG A 266 12.40 12.24 -9.55
C ARG A 266 11.80 12.43 -10.96
N HIS A 267 12.55 12.12 -12.00
CA HIS A 267 12.06 12.19 -13.38
C HIS A 267 10.87 11.24 -13.60
N LEU A 268 10.98 9.98 -13.17
CA LEU A 268 9.91 8.99 -13.30
C LEU A 268 8.66 9.39 -12.50
N ALA A 269 8.82 9.96 -11.30
CA ALA A 269 7.71 10.49 -10.51
C ALA A 269 6.95 11.59 -11.27
N ASN A 270 7.66 12.53 -11.92
CA ASN A 270 7.04 13.55 -12.78
C ASN A 270 6.25 12.93 -13.93
N VAL A 271 6.85 11.96 -14.62
CA VAL A 271 6.19 11.28 -15.73
C VAL A 271 4.90 10.60 -15.26
N LEU A 272 4.92 9.93 -14.09
CA LEU A 272 3.75 9.26 -13.54
C LEU A 272 2.67 10.26 -13.13
N LEU A 273 3.01 11.37 -12.46
CA LEU A 273 2.00 12.37 -12.09
C LEU A 273 1.39 13.03 -13.32
N ALA A 274 2.19 13.37 -14.35
CA ALA A 274 1.68 13.91 -15.60
C ALA A 274 0.73 12.91 -16.31
N ARG A 275 1.09 11.64 -16.36
CA ARG A 275 0.23 10.58 -16.94
C ARG A 275 -1.06 10.42 -16.13
N CYS A 276 -0.97 10.41 -14.80
CA CYS A 276 -2.12 10.34 -13.92
C CYS A 276 -3.12 11.46 -14.23
N VAL A 277 -2.68 12.72 -14.21
CA VAL A 277 -3.53 13.87 -14.48
C VAL A 277 -4.12 13.83 -15.90
N ALA A 278 -3.30 13.49 -16.91
CA ALA A 278 -3.73 13.36 -18.29
C ALA A 278 -4.83 12.30 -18.47
N GLU A 279 -4.67 11.15 -17.82
CA GLU A 279 -5.60 10.03 -17.92
C GLU A 279 -6.91 10.34 -17.17
N LEU A 280 -6.82 10.81 -15.93
CA LEU A 280 -7.99 11.17 -15.13
C LEU A 280 -8.86 12.24 -15.81
N LEU A 281 -8.24 13.20 -16.49
CA LEU A 281 -8.95 14.26 -17.22
C LEU A 281 -9.31 13.92 -18.67
N GLY A 282 -8.83 12.79 -19.21
CA GLY A 282 -8.97 12.44 -20.63
C GLY A 282 -8.24 13.41 -21.56
N ARG A 283 -7.10 14.01 -21.11
CA ARG A 283 -6.34 15.09 -21.77
C ARG A 283 -4.94 14.60 -22.21
N ALA A 284 -4.87 14.07 -23.45
CA ALA A 284 -3.62 13.53 -23.98
C ALA A 284 -2.49 14.60 -24.13
N ASP A 285 -2.85 15.88 -24.30
CA ASP A 285 -1.93 17.01 -24.40
C ASP A 285 -1.11 17.24 -23.11
N LEU A 286 -1.62 16.80 -21.96
CA LEU A 286 -0.91 16.90 -20.68
C LEU A 286 0.17 15.83 -20.48
N ARG A 287 0.19 14.74 -21.27
CA ARG A 287 1.21 13.69 -21.18
C ARG A 287 2.63 14.17 -21.53
N ALA A 288 2.75 15.19 -22.37
CA ALA A 288 4.02 15.73 -22.83
C ALA A 288 4.66 16.74 -21.86
N GLY A 289 3.97 17.14 -20.79
CA GLY A 289 4.45 18.12 -19.82
C GLY A 289 5.63 17.68 -18.95
N GLY A 290 6.12 16.47 -19.10
CA GLY A 290 7.28 15.94 -18.36
C GLY A 290 8.64 16.07 -19.04
N THR A 291 8.74 16.77 -20.16
CA THR A 291 9.99 17.00 -20.89
C THR A 291 10.25 18.50 -21.04
N ALA A 292 10.75 19.14 -20.02
CA ALA A 292 11.46 20.41 -20.09
C ALA A 292 12.63 20.39 -19.09
#